data_e6297bc09c5ce0c4ff45e7e88995ad07
#
_entry.id   e6297bc09c5ce0c4ff45e7e88995ad07
#
_cell.length_a   1.000
_cell.length_b   1.000
_cell.length_c   1.000
_cell.angle_alpha   90.00
_cell.angle_beta   90.00
_cell.angle_gamma   90.00
#
_symmetry.space_group_name_H-M   'P 1'
#
loop_
_entity.id
_entity.type
_entity.pdbx_description
1 polymer ?
#
loop_
_entity_poly.entity_id
_entity_poly.type
_entity_poly.pdbx_seq_one_letter_code
_entity_poly.pdbx_strand_id
1 'polypeptide(L)'
;MKHHTPTTIRAPFARYSHGVEVPPDHRLLLCSGQLAIGPDDAIPEDVEAQTELCFANVAAILDAAGMGLRDVVRINAYVTDRAYLPDYMKVRDRLFGDPAPASTLMIVSGFAREVFKVEIEVIAAAPASAQNKEDAP
;
A
#
# COMPACT_ATOMS: atom_id res chain seq x y z
N MET A 1 -13.83 -8.20 -4.17
CA MET A 1 -13.66 -6.83 -4.71
C MET A 1 -13.94 -6.81 -6.19
N LYS A 2 -14.44 -5.71 -6.68
CA LYS A 2 -14.66 -5.53 -8.11
C LYS A 2 -13.74 -4.43 -8.61
N HIS A 3 -12.92 -4.76 -9.62
CA HIS A 3 -11.96 -3.82 -10.18
C HIS A 3 -12.52 -3.22 -11.46
N HIS A 4 -12.45 -1.90 -11.56
CA HIS A 4 -12.98 -1.15 -12.70
C HIS A 4 -11.83 -0.44 -13.41
N THR A 5 -11.63 -0.78 -14.68
CA THR A 5 -10.66 -0.12 -15.56
C THR A 5 -11.36 0.09 -16.91
N PRO A 6 -12.24 1.12 -16.99
CA PRO A 6 -13.05 1.32 -18.21
C PRO A 6 -12.18 1.73 -19.39
N THR A 7 -12.58 1.29 -20.58
CA THR A 7 -11.87 1.59 -21.81
C THR A 7 -12.19 2.97 -22.39
N THR A 8 -13.14 3.68 -21.78
CA THR A 8 -13.55 5.03 -22.21
C THR A 8 -12.60 6.12 -21.72
N ILE A 9 -11.67 5.78 -20.82
CA ILE A 9 -10.61 6.67 -20.39
C ILE A 9 -9.25 6.02 -20.71
N ARG A 10 -8.19 6.79 -20.59
CA ARG A 10 -6.86 6.28 -20.88
C ARG A 10 -6.51 5.10 -19.95
N ALA A 11 -5.90 4.07 -20.53
CA ALA A 11 -5.41 2.93 -19.75
C ALA A 11 -4.43 3.40 -18.66
N PRO A 12 -4.34 2.67 -17.52
CA PRO A 12 -3.39 3.03 -16.47
C PRO A 12 -1.95 3.15 -17.00
N PHE A 13 -1.21 4.14 -16.49
CA PHE A 13 0.18 4.35 -16.85
C PHE A 13 1.09 3.23 -16.32
N ALA A 14 0.65 2.52 -15.29
CA ALA A 14 1.41 1.50 -14.61
C ALA A 14 0.45 0.42 -14.13
N ARG A 15 0.91 -0.49 -13.26
CA ARG A 15 0.08 -1.58 -12.74
C ARG A 15 -0.78 -1.09 -11.58
N TYR A 16 -1.96 -0.57 -11.88
CA TYR A 16 -2.99 -0.24 -10.89
C TYR A 16 -4.37 -0.32 -11.54
N SER A 17 -5.41 -0.47 -10.72
CA SER A 17 -6.80 -0.37 -11.19
C SER A 17 -7.25 1.08 -11.13
N HIS A 18 -8.08 1.52 -12.07
CA HIS A 18 -8.66 2.87 -11.98
C HIS A 18 -9.56 3.01 -10.77
N GLY A 19 -10.31 1.97 -10.44
CA GLY A 19 -11.17 1.97 -9.25
C GLY A 19 -11.33 0.58 -8.70
N VAL A 20 -11.54 0.49 -7.39
CA VAL A 20 -11.84 -0.77 -6.70
C VAL A 20 -13.12 -0.58 -5.91
N GLU A 21 -14.10 -1.40 -6.20
CA GLU A 21 -15.38 -1.38 -5.51
C GLU A 21 -15.36 -2.42 -4.38
N VAL A 22 -15.66 -1.95 -3.17
CA VAL A 22 -15.70 -2.81 -1.98
C VAL A 22 -17.15 -3.24 -1.73
N PRO A 23 -17.44 -4.55 -1.65
CA PRO A 23 -18.78 -5.02 -1.35
C PRO A 23 -19.27 -4.60 0.05
N PRO A 24 -20.60 -4.58 0.28
CA PRO A 24 -21.15 -4.05 1.54
C PRO A 24 -20.77 -4.86 2.79
N ASP A 25 -20.49 -6.12 2.69
CA ASP A 25 -20.20 -7.00 3.84
C ASP A 25 -18.75 -6.98 4.28
N HIS A 26 -18.04 -5.93 4.00
CA HIS A 26 -16.60 -5.85 4.28
C HIS A 26 -16.30 -4.89 5.42
N ARG A 27 -15.34 -5.26 6.24
CA ARG A 27 -14.71 -4.36 7.20
C ARG A 27 -13.55 -3.65 6.54
N LEU A 28 -13.30 -2.42 6.95
CA LEU A 28 -12.22 -1.59 6.38
C LEU A 28 -11.14 -1.37 7.41
N LEU A 29 -9.90 -1.36 6.95
CA LEU A 29 -8.74 -0.96 7.74
C LEU A 29 -8.08 0.23 7.06
N LEU A 30 -7.95 1.33 7.78
CA LEU A 30 -7.24 2.51 7.33
C LEU A 30 -5.89 2.54 8.03
N CYS A 31 -4.83 2.45 7.24
CA CYS A 31 -3.46 2.37 7.71
C CYS A 31 -2.83 3.75 7.66
N SER A 32 -2.29 4.22 8.77
CA SER A 32 -1.51 5.46 8.77
C SER A 32 -0.29 5.33 7.85
N GLY A 33 0.23 6.45 7.38
CA GLY A 33 1.45 6.46 6.58
C GLY A 33 2.61 5.82 7.33
N GLN A 34 3.30 4.91 6.65
CA GLN A 34 4.45 4.20 7.19
C GLN A 34 5.72 4.74 6.57
N LEU A 35 6.64 5.16 7.43
CA LEU A 35 7.99 5.54 7.06
C LEU A 35 8.92 4.34 7.16
N ALA A 36 10.08 4.44 6.55
CA ALA A 36 11.04 3.33 6.47
C ALA A 36 11.90 3.25 7.72
N ILE A 37 11.28 2.93 8.84
CA ILE A 37 11.97 2.76 10.11
C ILE A 37 11.50 1.44 10.75
N GLY A 38 12.45 0.62 11.16
CA GLY A 38 12.16 -0.66 11.79
C GLY A 38 11.96 -0.54 13.29
N PRO A 39 11.60 -1.64 13.96
CA PRO A 39 11.36 -1.64 15.42
C PRO A 39 12.63 -1.38 16.23
N ASP A 40 13.80 -1.53 15.62
CA ASP A 40 15.11 -1.23 16.20
C ASP A 40 15.60 0.18 15.84
N ASP A 41 14.74 1.01 15.25
CA ASP A 41 15.03 2.36 14.75
C ASP A 41 16.03 2.39 13.59
N ALA A 42 16.33 1.24 12.97
CA ALA A 42 17.17 1.20 11.79
C ALA A 42 16.42 1.74 10.56
N ILE A 43 17.12 2.55 9.78
CA ILE A 43 16.58 3.18 8.57
C ILE A 43 17.50 2.83 7.40
N PRO A 44 17.00 2.10 6.38
CA PRO A 44 17.81 1.80 5.19
C PRO A 44 18.16 3.07 4.42
N GLU A 45 19.30 3.09 3.73
CA GLU A 45 19.70 4.24 2.94
C GLU A 45 18.99 4.32 1.59
N ASP A 46 18.90 3.20 0.86
CA ASP A 46 18.39 3.25 -0.51
C ASP A 46 16.87 3.17 -0.56
N VAL A 47 16.33 3.70 -1.65
CA VAL A 47 14.87 3.81 -1.86
C VAL A 47 14.20 2.45 -1.95
N GLU A 48 14.83 1.48 -2.61
CA GLU A 48 14.26 0.14 -2.74
C GLU A 48 14.07 -0.50 -1.38
N ALA A 49 15.12 -0.47 -0.54
CA ALA A 49 15.06 -1.03 0.81
C ALA A 49 14.09 -0.26 1.71
N GLN A 50 14.03 1.06 1.57
CA GLN A 50 13.03 1.86 2.28
C GLN A 50 11.61 1.47 1.89
N THR A 51 11.36 1.29 0.60
CA THR A 51 10.04 0.89 0.10
C THR A 51 9.66 -0.50 0.64
N GLU A 52 10.59 -1.44 0.63
CA GLU A 52 10.37 -2.78 1.19
C GLU A 52 9.99 -2.71 2.67
N LEU A 53 10.69 -1.88 3.44
CA LEU A 53 10.41 -1.73 4.87
C LEU A 53 9.06 -1.05 5.11
N CYS A 54 8.70 -0.03 4.34
CA CYS A 54 7.38 0.58 4.42
C CYS A 54 6.27 -0.46 4.20
N PHE A 55 6.40 -1.29 3.17
CA PHE A 55 5.41 -2.35 2.92
C PHE A 55 5.46 -3.46 3.97
N ALA A 56 6.61 -3.76 4.54
CA ALA A 56 6.70 -4.71 5.64
C ALA A 56 5.94 -4.19 6.88
N ASN A 57 6.07 -2.91 7.18
CA ASN A 57 5.32 -2.28 8.26
C ASN A 57 3.82 -2.31 7.98
N VAL A 58 3.41 -2.03 6.74
CA VAL A 58 2.00 -2.15 6.31
C VAL A 58 1.51 -3.57 6.48
N ALA A 59 2.29 -4.57 6.05
CA ALA A 59 1.93 -5.98 6.18
C ALA A 59 1.73 -6.38 7.64
N ALA A 60 2.57 -5.88 8.55
CA ALA A 60 2.43 -6.15 9.98
C ALA A 60 1.13 -5.56 10.55
N ILE A 61 0.74 -4.36 10.10
CA ILE A 61 -0.52 -3.75 10.52
C ILE A 61 -1.70 -4.55 10.00
N LEU A 62 -1.65 -4.96 8.73
CA LEU A 62 -2.68 -5.80 8.12
C LEU A 62 -2.82 -7.13 8.88
N ASP A 63 -1.70 -7.77 9.20
CA ASP A 63 -1.68 -9.03 9.94
C ASP A 63 -2.36 -8.88 11.30
N ALA A 64 -2.12 -7.78 12.00
CA ALA A 64 -2.78 -7.50 13.29
C ALA A 64 -4.31 -7.43 13.16
N ALA A 65 -4.81 -7.10 11.97
CA ALA A 65 -6.25 -7.03 11.68
C ALA A 65 -6.79 -8.31 11.00
N GLY A 66 -5.97 -9.37 10.91
CA GLY A 66 -6.36 -10.59 10.21
C GLY A 66 -6.45 -10.42 8.70
N MET A 67 -5.69 -9.50 8.15
CA MET A 67 -5.65 -9.22 6.71
C MET A 67 -4.24 -9.44 6.16
N GLY A 68 -4.10 -9.35 4.85
CA GLY A 68 -2.83 -9.41 4.16
C GLY A 68 -2.77 -8.41 3.01
N LEU A 69 -1.64 -8.36 2.31
CA LEU A 69 -1.48 -7.44 1.18
C LEU A 69 -2.55 -7.65 0.10
N ARG A 70 -3.06 -8.88 -0.04
CA ARG A 70 -4.15 -9.18 -0.99
C ARG A 70 -5.45 -8.44 -0.70
N ASP A 71 -5.60 -7.94 0.53
CA ASP A 71 -6.81 -7.22 0.96
C ASP A 71 -6.69 -5.70 0.73
N VAL A 72 -5.54 -5.23 0.30
CA VAL A 72 -5.32 -3.80 0.01
C VAL A 72 -6.14 -3.40 -1.20
N VAL A 73 -6.96 -2.37 -1.04
CA VAL A 73 -7.80 -1.83 -2.13
C VAL A 73 -7.28 -0.49 -2.64
N ARG A 74 -6.49 0.22 -1.84
CA ARG A 74 -5.88 1.49 -2.23
C ARG A 74 -4.49 1.66 -1.62
N ILE A 75 -3.56 2.12 -2.44
CA ILE A 75 -2.22 2.54 -2.01
C ILE A 75 -2.07 4.02 -2.30
N ASN A 76 -1.68 4.80 -1.30
CA ASN A 76 -1.19 6.14 -1.50
C ASN A 76 0.29 6.13 -1.14
N ALA A 77 1.13 6.47 -2.09
CA ALA A 77 2.58 6.47 -1.91
C ALA A 77 3.14 7.86 -2.19
N TYR A 78 4.16 8.22 -1.44
CA TYR A 78 4.80 9.52 -1.50
C TYR A 78 6.30 9.31 -1.56
N VAL A 79 6.96 10.00 -2.50
CA VAL A 79 8.42 9.98 -2.63
C VAL A 79 8.93 11.41 -2.68
N THR A 80 10.18 11.62 -2.28
CA THR A 80 10.75 12.96 -2.22
C THR A 80 11.51 13.37 -3.49
N ASP A 81 11.61 12.48 -4.47
CA ASP A 81 12.30 12.75 -5.74
C ASP A 81 11.70 11.89 -6.84
N ARG A 82 11.54 12.48 -8.03
CA ARG A 82 11.04 11.74 -9.20
C ARG A 82 11.93 10.57 -9.56
N ALA A 83 13.24 10.68 -9.31
CA ALA A 83 14.20 9.62 -9.58
C ALA A 83 13.93 8.35 -8.76
N TYR A 84 13.15 8.43 -7.69
CA TYR A 84 12.83 7.29 -6.83
C TYR A 84 11.66 6.45 -7.34
N LEU A 85 10.93 6.93 -8.36
CA LEU A 85 9.76 6.22 -8.88
C LEU A 85 10.04 4.80 -9.39
N PRO A 86 11.12 4.56 -10.19
CA PRO A 86 11.38 3.22 -10.68
C PRO A 86 11.60 2.19 -9.57
N ASP A 87 12.37 2.54 -8.54
CA ASP A 87 12.65 1.63 -7.42
C ASP A 87 11.40 1.36 -6.60
N TYR A 88 10.58 2.38 -6.35
CA TYR A 88 9.29 2.21 -5.70
C TYR A 88 8.39 1.25 -6.50
N MET A 89 8.24 1.49 -7.79
CA MET A 89 7.37 0.68 -8.65
C MET A 89 7.82 -0.77 -8.72
N LYS A 90 9.12 -1.01 -8.75
CA LYS A 90 9.69 -2.35 -8.77
C LYS A 90 9.24 -3.16 -7.56
N VAL A 91 9.29 -2.56 -6.37
CA VAL A 91 8.86 -3.23 -5.13
C VAL A 91 7.35 -3.43 -5.13
N ARG A 92 6.58 -2.39 -5.46
CA ARG A 92 5.12 -2.48 -5.51
C ARG A 92 4.65 -3.58 -6.45
N ASP A 93 5.20 -3.64 -7.66
CA ASP A 93 4.78 -4.61 -8.67
C ASP A 93 5.13 -6.04 -8.27
N ARG A 94 6.20 -6.22 -7.49
CA ARG A 94 6.56 -7.53 -6.97
C ARG A 94 5.58 -8.00 -5.87
N LEU A 95 5.09 -7.08 -5.05
CA LEU A 95 4.27 -7.41 -3.89
C LEU A 95 2.78 -7.51 -4.19
N PHE A 96 2.29 -6.85 -5.23
CA PHE A 96 0.87 -6.82 -5.56
C PHE A 96 0.62 -7.49 -6.91
N GLY A 97 -0.35 -8.41 -6.91
CA GLY A 97 -0.70 -9.15 -8.12
C GLY A 97 -1.65 -8.41 -9.03
N ASP A 98 -2.27 -9.15 -9.94
CA ASP A 98 -3.26 -8.65 -10.88
C ASP A 98 -4.60 -9.37 -10.60
N PRO A 99 -5.69 -8.63 -10.37
CA PRO A 99 -5.82 -7.17 -10.50
C PRO A 99 -5.14 -6.42 -9.35
N ALA A 100 -4.56 -5.28 -9.67
CA ALA A 100 -3.85 -4.45 -8.71
C ALA A 100 -4.80 -3.51 -7.97
N PRO A 101 -4.44 -3.01 -6.77
CA PRO A 101 -5.24 -2.02 -6.08
C PRO A 101 -5.28 -0.68 -6.83
N ALA A 102 -6.23 0.17 -6.46
CA ALA A 102 -6.18 1.57 -6.86
C ALA A 102 -4.94 2.20 -6.23
N SER A 103 -4.32 3.15 -6.92
CA SER A 103 -3.06 3.72 -6.45
C SER A 103 -2.92 5.17 -6.89
N THR A 104 -2.37 5.98 -5.99
CA THR A 104 -1.92 7.34 -6.31
C THR A 104 -0.51 7.49 -5.79
N LEU A 105 0.36 8.06 -6.61
CA LEU A 105 1.76 8.26 -6.30
C LEU A 105 2.08 9.75 -6.46
N MET A 106 2.61 10.36 -5.42
CA MET A 106 2.91 11.79 -5.41
C MET A 106 4.37 12.04 -5.04
N ILE A 107 4.93 13.07 -5.67
CA ILE A 107 6.24 13.58 -5.31
C ILE A 107 6.01 14.73 -4.33
N VAL A 108 6.63 14.64 -3.16
CA VAL A 108 6.44 15.60 -2.07
C VAL A 108 7.79 16.24 -1.70
N SER A 109 7.73 17.36 -1.00
CA SER A 109 8.94 18.10 -0.64
C SER A 109 9.77 17.45 0.45
N GLY A 110 9.18 16.61 1.29
CA GLY A 110 9.90 15.92 2.36
C GLY A 110 8.98 15.36 3.41
N PHE A 111 9.58 14.67 4.37
CA PHE A 111 8.92 14.10 5.53
C PHE A 111 9.50 14.69 6.82
N ALA A 112 9.15 14.09 7.96
CA ALA A 112 9.57 14.60 9.26
C ALA A 112 11.11 14.66 9.42
N ARG A 113 11.83 13.75 8.75
CA ARG A 113 13.30 13.74 8.72
C ARG A 113 13.78 13.55 7.29
N GLU A 114 14.90 14.18 6.93
CA GLU A 114 15.45 14.15 5.57
C GLU A 114 15.85 12.75 5.10
N VAL A 115 16.17 11.85 6.03
CA VAL A 115 16.57 10.48 5.68
C VAL A 115 15.42 9.69 5.03
N PHE A 116 14.18 10.03 5.31
CA PHE A 116 13.02 9.35 4.73
C PHE A 116 12.77 9.80 3.30
N LYS A 117 12.75 8.84 2.40
CA LYS A 117 12.57 9.04 0.95
C LYS A 117 11.21 8.59 0.45
N VAL A 118 10.53 7.74 1.22
CA VAL A 118 9.25 7.12 0.87
C VAL A 118 8.34 7.07 2.08
N GLU A 119 7.05 7.31 1.86
CA GLU A 119 5.99 7.03 2.82
C GLU A 119 4.85 6.34 2.11
N ILE A 120 4.23 5.35 2.75
CA ILE A 120 3.15 4.57 2.16
C ILE A 120 2.01 4.42 3.15
N GLU A 121 0.79 4.70 2.69
CA GLU A 121 -0.43 4.43 3.43
C GLU A 121 -1.37 3.60 2.57
N VAL A 122 -2.19 2.77 3.19
CA VAL A 122 -3.13 1.91 2.46
C VAL A 122 -4.51 1.93 3.10
N ILE A 123 -5.50 1.55 2.29
CA ILE A 123 -6.81 1.13 2.76
C ILE A 123 -6.97 -0.32 2.35
N ALA A 124 -7.39 -1.16 3.28
CA ALA A 124 -7.65 -2.57 3.03
C ALA A 124 -9.07 -2.93 3.40
N ALA A 125 -9.60 -3.97 2.79
CA ALA A 125 -10.96 -4.45 3.04
C ALA A 125 -10.99 -5.97 2.98
N ALA A 126 -11.72 -6.59 3.89
CA ALA A 126 -11.92 -8.03 3.93
C ALA A 126 -13.34 -8.35 4.38
N PRO A 127 -13.87 -9.52 4.02
CA PRO A 127 -15.21 -9.91 4.48
C PRO A 127 -15.32 -9.85 5.99
N ALA A 128 -16.45 -9.34 6.48
CA ALA A 128 -16.71 -9.23 7.92
C ALA A 128 -16.61 -10.59 8.63
N SER A 129 -16.98 -11.67 7.95
CA SER A 129 -16.91 -13.03 8.48
C SER A 129 -15.49 -13.48 8.82
N ALA A 130 -14.46 -12.90 8.19
CA ALA A 130 -13.06 -13.24 8.49
C ALA A 130 -12.64 -12.76 9.87
N GLN A 131 -13.17 -11.61 10.33
CA GLN A 131 -12.91 -11.10 11.67
C GLN A 131 -13.50 -11.98 12.77
N ASN A 132 -14.71 -12.48 12.54
CA ASN A 132 -15.41 -13.30 13.52
C ASN A 132 -14.64 -14.57 13.89
N LYS A 133 -13.81 -15.08 13.00
CA LYS A 133 -13.00 -16.26 13.26
C LYS A 133 -11.83 -15.99 14.19
N GLU A 134 -11.29 -14.79 14.13
CA GLU A 134 -10.15 -14.39 14.96
C GLU A 134 -10.57 -13.92 16.34
N ASP A 135 -11.74 -13.27 16.43
CA ASP A 135 -12.29 -12.78 17.68
C ASP A 135 -13.02 -13.87 18.46
N ALA A 136 -13.18 -15.06 17.90
CA ALA A 136 -13.82 -16.19 18.58
C ALA A 136 -12.98 -16.63 19.78
N PRO A 137 -13.59 -16.78 20.95
CA PRO A 137 -12.86 -17.19 22.16
C PRO A 137 -12.35 -18.62 22.07
#